data_1e3e9cccd937f908fbfcf2989ed61511
#
_entry.id   1e3e9cccd937f908fbfcf2989ed61511
#
_cell.length_a   1.000
_cell.length_b   1.000
_cell.length_c   1.000
_cell.angle_alpha   90.00
_cell.angle_beta   90.00
_cell.angle_gamma   90.00
#
_symmetry.space_group_name_H-M   'P 1'
#
loop_
_entity.id
_entity.type
_entity.pdbx_description
1 polymer ?
#
loop_
_entity_poly.entity_id
_entity_poly.type
_entity_poly.pdbx_seq_one_letter_code
_entity_poly.pdbx_strand_id
1 'polypeptide(L)'
;MPDTVGEHPALFVTLTAPSFGVVHTRRAGPDGKPRRCRPRRDARVCEHGVPLSCALVHDEDDSQLGQPICAECFDHRGAVMWNNALSELWRRTTIYLPRAIARRVGMTHRRLRELVRVSYMKVAEYQRRGLVHLHVVIRLDRAMPSYRAAEVKAPPAGFGVEVLEDAVRAAAGEVSVRLPATLGDFTVRWGGEVDVRHIEAHERRRVAGYLAKYATKSTELAGGVLHRVAAHQVDGLPVTEHVRAYLWEAFALAADPALAERRFGGYAHALGYRGHCLTKSRRYSTTFRALREAREEHVHQELLARSTDADRRALAGAIERVASFRFVGLGHLTAADALLAASAAARAREQRCAAREALLLEA
;
A
#
# COMPACT_ATOMS: atom_id res chain seq x y z
N MET A 1 -1.48 17.59 7.60
CA MET A 1 -0.63 18.00 6.45
C MET A 1 -0.39 19.49 6.64
N PRO A 2 0.85 20.02 6.56
CA PRO A 2 1.10 21.46 6.76
C PRO A 2 0.30 22.29 5.78
N ASP A 3 -0.17 23.48 6.19
CA ASP A 3 -1.04 24.35 5.37
C ASP A 3 -0.36 24.84 4.09
N THR A 4 0.98 24.97 4.12
CA THR A 4 1.81 25.38 2.98
C THR A 4 1.90 24.34 1.85
N VAL A 5 1.39 23.13 2.06
CA VAL A 5 1.47 22.02 1.09
C VAL A 5 0.76 22.28 -0.24
N GLY A 6 -0.18 23.24 -0.25
CA GLY A 6 -0.93 23.56 -1.45
C GLY A 6 -0.21 24.36 -2.51
N GLU A 7 0.86 24.98 -2.13
CA GLU A 7 1.70 25.76 -3.03
C GLU A 7 2.77 24.89 -3.71
N HIS A 8 2.79 23.59 -3.38
CA HIS A 8 3.79 22.67 -3.88
C HIS A 8 3.22 21.84 -5.04
N PRO A 9 3.99 21.60 -6.09
CA PRO A 9 3.64 20.62 -7.11
C PRO A 9 3.39 19.26 -6.46
N ALA A 10 2.16 18.75 -6.58
CA ALA A 10 1.75 17.52 -5.95
C ALA A 10 0.84 16.68 -6.86
N LEU A 11 1.05 15.38 -6.86
CA LEU A 11 0.31 14.41 -7.64
C LEU A 11 -0.26 13.32 -6.75
N PHE A 12 -1.46 12.86 -7.08
CA PHE A 12 -1.98 11.58 -6.68
C PHE A 12 -1.76 10.59 -7.83
N VAL A 13 -1.02 9.52 -7.55
CA VAL A 13 -0.59 8.55 -8.56
C VAL A 13 -1.08 7.16 -8.17
N THR A 14 -1.68 6.44 -9.12
CA THR A 14 -1.99 5.02 -8.96
C THR A 14 -1.09 4.20 -9.88
N LEU A 15 -0.25 3.37 -9.29
CA LEU A 15 0.64 2.44 -9.99
C LEU A 15 0.07 1.02 -9.86
N THR A 16 -0.20 0.39 -11.00
CA THR A 16 -0.90 -0.89 -11.06
C THR A 16 0.00 -2.02 -11.56
N ALA A 17 -0.41 -3.27 -11.27
CA ALA A 17 0.16 -4.46 -11.85
C ALA A 17 -0.25 -4.61 -13.34
N PRO A 18 0.56 -5.29 -14.15
CA PRO A 18 0.12 -5.75 -15.47
C PRO A 18 -1.02 -6.76 -15.35
N SER A 19 -1.53 -7.21 -16.49
CA SER A 19 -2.51 -8.30 -16.53
C SER A 19 -1.82 -9.65 -16.33
N PHE A 20 -2.39 -10.50 -15.50
CA PHE A 20 -2.01 -11.91 -15.32
C PHE A 20 -3.12 -12.85 -15.78
N GLY A 21 -4.17 -12.32 -16.38
CA GLY A 21 -5.32 -13.06 -16.88
C GLY A 21 -6.57 -12.21 -16.91
N VAL A 22 -7.60 -12.73 -17.56
CA VAL A 22 -8.90 -12.05 -17.70
C VAL A 22 -9.74 -12.36 -16.48
N VAL A 23 -10.21 -11.32 -15.78
CA VAL A 23 -11.02 -11.45 -14.56
C VAL A 23 -12.37 -10.74 -14.71
N HIS A 24 -13.35 -11.15 -13.90
CA HIS A 24 -14.61 -10.44 -13.76
C HIS A 24 -14.41 -9.06 -13.17
N THR A 25 -15.06 -8.05 -13.77
CA THR A 25 -14.91 -6.65 -13.36
C THR A 25 -16.27 -5.96 -13.34
N ARG A 26 -16.46 -5.07 -12.36
CA ARG A 26 -17.56 -4.12 -12.39
C ARG A 26 -17.22 -2.99 -13.36
N ARG A 27 -18.13 -2.69 -14.27
CA ARG A 27 -17.96 -1.61 -15.24
C ARG A 27 -19.11 -0.61 -15.12
N ALA A 28 -18.80 0.65 -15.30
CA ALA A 28 -19.78 1.70 -15.47
C ALA A 28 -19.51 2.45 -16.78
N GLY A 29 -20.57 2.92 -17.41
CA GLY A 29 -20.46 3.80 -18.57
C GLY A 29 -20.11 5.24 -18.15
N PRO A 30 -19.86 6.15 -19.10
CA PRO A 30 -19.65 7.57 -18.84
C PRO A 30 -20.86 8.22 -18.13
N ASP A 31 -22.05 7.66 -18.31
CA ASP A 31 -23.32 8.03 -17.69
C ASP A 31 -23.49 7.48 -16.26
N GLY A 32 -22.47 6.82 -15.71
CA GLY A 32 -22.48 6.17 -14.40
C GLY A 32 -23.31 4.88 -14.32
N LYS A 33 -24.00 4.49 -15.41
CA LYS A 33 -24.84 3.28 -15.41
C LYS A 33 -24.00 2.01 -15.46
N PRO A 34 -24.44 0.96 -14.77
CA PRO A 34 -23.77 -0.35 -14.82
C PRO A 34 -23.72 -0.89 -16.26
N ARG A 35 -22.60 -1.50 -16.60
CA ARG A 35 -22.35 -2.11 -17.91
C ARG A 35 -21.97 -3.57 -17.74
N ARG A 36 -22.22 -4.37 -18.80
CA ARG A 36 -21.79 -5.76 -18.85
C ARG A 36 -20.28 -5.88 -18.62
N CYS A 37 -19.88 -6.88 -17.90
CA CYS A 37 -18.51 -7.11 -17.45
C CYS A 37 -17.51 -7.14 -18.62
N ARG A 38 -17.68 -8.10 -19.54
CA ARG A 38 -16.79 -8.27 -20.70
C ARG A 38 -17.60 -8.74 -21.91
N PRO A 39 -18.46 -7.88 -22.44
CA PRO A 39 -19.21 -8.23 -23.63
C PRO A 39 -18.26 -8.36 -24.81
N ARG A 40 -18.31 -9.48 -25.52
CA ARG A 40 -17.57 -9.72 -26.75
C ARG A 40 -18.56 -10.05 -27.87
N ARG A 41 -18.22 -9.63 -29.07
CA ARG A 41 -18.98 -9.98 -30.29
C ARG A 41 -18.42 -11.24 -30.95
N ASP A 42 -17.15 -11.56 -30.68
CA ASP A 42 -16.46 -12.77 -31.12
C ASP A 42 -16.68 -13.90 -30.10
N ALA A 43 -16.86 -15.11 -30.59
CA ALA A 43 -16.98 -16.32 -29.75
C ALA A 43 -15.62 -16.86 -29.32
N ARG A 44 -14.68 -15.95 -28.97
CA ARG A 44 -13.33 -16.36 -28.59
C ARG A 44 -13.36 -17.17 -27.31
N VAL A 45 -12.83 -18.37 -27.38
CA VAL A 45 -12.56 -19.27 -26.26
C VAL A 45 -11.07 -19.33 -26.00
N CYS A 46 -10.65 -19.65 -24.76
CA CYS A 46 -9.26 -19.95 -24.45
C CYS A 46 -8.90 -21.38 -24.84
N GLU A 47 -7.64 -21.76 -24.70
CA GLU A 47 -7.14 -23.12 -24.93
C GLU A 47 -7.83 -24.19 -24.06
N HIS A 48 -8.39 -23.81 -22.92
CA HIS A 48 -9.14 -24.68 -21.99
C HIS A 48 -10.64 -24.76 -22.35
N GLY A 49 -11.07 -24.21 -23.50
CA GLY A 49 -12.46 -24.24 -23.98
C GLY A 49 -13.41 -23.26 -23.26
N VAL A 50 -12.89 -22.36 -22.42
CA VAL A 50 -13.71 -21.40 -21.67
C VAL A 50 -13.92 -20.13 -22.51
N PRO A 51 -15.19 -19.66 -22.71
CA PRO A 51 -15.45 -18.38 -23.37
C PRO A 51 -14.82 -17.20 -22.60
N LEU A 52 -14.00 -16.40 -23.27
CA LEU A 52 -13.33 -15.22 -22.68
C LEU A 52 -14.28 -13.99 -22.62
N SER A 53 -15.55 -14.22 -22.39
CA SER A 53 -16.59 -13.19 -22.31
C SER A 53 -17.44 -13.35 -21.05
N CYS A 54 -18.02 -12.24 -20.59
CA CYS A 54 -19.03 -12.23 -19.54
C CYS A 54 -20.08 -11.19 -19.91
N ALA A 55 -21.33 -11.62 -20.08
CA ALA A 55 -22.45 -10.76 -20.39
C ALA A 55 -23.16 -10.22 -19.14
N LEU A 56 -22.79 -10.66 -17.94
CA LEU A 56 -23.40 -10.24 -16.69
C LEU A 56 -23.02 -8.81 -16.34
N VAL A 57 -23.91 -8.14 -15.65
CA VAL A 57 -23.66 -6.90 -14.92
C VAL A 57 -23.42 -7.30 -13.48
N HIS A 58 -22.22 -7.04 -12.97
CA HIS A 58 -21.85 -7.37 -11.60
C HIS A 58 -22.14 -6.20 -10.67
N ASP A 59 -22.83 -6.47 -9.58
CA ASP A 59 -23.01 -5.54 -8.47
C ASP A 59 -21.72 -5.44 -7.61
N GLU A 60 -21.68 -4.46 -6.68
CA GLU A 60 -20.48 -4.22 -5.89
C GLU A 60 -20.10 -5.41 -4.99
N ASP A 61 -21.08 -6.17 -4.51
CA ASP A 61 -20.92 -7.30 -3.62
C ASP A 61 -20.86 -8.67 -4.33
N ASP A 62 -20.86 -8.67 -5.66
CA ASP A 62 -20.82 -9.91 -6.44
C ASP A 62 -19.51 -10.66 -6.16
N SER A 63 -19.62 -11.91 -5.70
CA SER A 63 -18.51 -12.79 -5.36
C SER A 63 -17.61 -13.16 -6.53
N GLN A 64 -18.11 -13.04 -7.77
CA GLN A 64 -17.31 -13.28 -8.97
C GLN A 64 -16.32 -12.15 -9.26
N LEU A 65 -16.51 -10.94 -8.71
CA LEU A 65 -15.62 -9.83 -8.97
C LEU A 65 -14.18 -10.15 -8.57
N GLY A 66 -13.26 -10.00 -9.51
CA GLY A 66 -11.86 -10.30 -9.33
C GLY A 66 -11.50 -11.76 -9.60
N GLN A 67 -12.48 -12.67 -9.69
CA GLN A 67 -12.22 -14.06 -10.05
C GLN A 67 -11.84 -14.15 -11.54
N PRO A 68 -10.91 -15.04 -11.93
CA PRO A 68 -10.58 -15.26 -13.34
C PRO A 68 -11.78 -15.83 -14.09
N ILE A 69 -11.94 -15.43 -15.35
CA ILE A 69 -12.94 -16.05 -16.25
C ILE A 69 -12.55 -17.50 -16.55
N CYS A 70 -11.27 -17.78 -16.72
CA CYS A 70 -10.72 -19.12 -16.77
C CYS A 70 -9.59 -19.21 -15.72
N ALA A 71 -9.74 -20.10 -14.76
CA ALA A 71 -8.77 -20.27 -13.67
C ALA A 71 -7.39 -20.70 -14.18
N GLU A 72 -7.36 -21.58 -15.18
CA GLU A 72 -6.14 -22.13 -15.76
C GLU A 72 -5.37 -21.14 -16.64
N CYS A 73 -6.08 -20.15 -17.22
CA CYS A 73 -5.46 -19.06 -17.98
C CYS A 73 -4.88 -17.96 -17.10
N PHE A 74 -5.17 -17.96 -15.80
CA PHE A 74 -4.64 -16.94 -14.90
C PHE A 74 -3.27 -17.33 -14.39
N ASP A 75 -2.25 -16.51 -14.65
CA ASP A 75 -0.88 -16.72 -14.19
C ASP A 75 -0.74 -16.38 -12.70
N HIS A 76 -1.18 -17.30 -11.82
CA HIS A 76 -1.06 -17.16 -10.38
C HIS A 76 0.40 -17.06 -9.93
N ARG A 77 1.30 -17.84 -10.58
CA ARG A 77 2.73 -17.83 -10.28
C ARG A 77 3.36 -16.46 -10.55
N GLY A 78 3.13 -15.90 -11.73
CA GLY A 78 3.58 -14.55 -12.08
C GLY A 78 3.00 -13.48 -11.18
N ALA A 79 1.73 -13.61 -10.79
CA ALA A 79 1.05 -12.69 -9.89
C ALA A 79 1.66 -12.70 -8.47
N VAL A 80 1.97 -13.88 -7.91
CA VAL A 80 2.70 -14.02 -6.62
C VAL A 80 4.10 -13.42 -6.71
N MET A 81 4.83 -13.71 -7.78
CA MET A 81 6.17 -13.16 -8.01
C MET A 81 6.14 -11.64 -8.13
N TRP A 82 5.15 -11.10 -8.83
CA TRP A 82 4.97 -9.65 -8.96
C TRP A 82 4.69 -8.99 -7.62
N ASN A 83 3.71 -9.51 -6.85
CA ASN A 83 3.40 -9.02 -5.52
C ASN A 83 4.63 -9.04 -4.60
N ASN A 84 5.43 -10.12 -4.65
CA ASN A 84 6.64 -10.27 -3.83
C ASN A 84 7.70 -9.23 -4.17
N ALA A 85 7.89 -8.93 -5.44
CA ALA A 85 8.89 -7.98 -5.91
C ALA A 85 8.44 -6.51 -5.87
N LEU A 86 7.15 -6.24 -5.58
CA LEU A 86 6.57 -4.90 -5.64
C LEU A 86 7.31 -3.86 -4.77
N SER A 87 7.77 -4.27 -3.58
CA SER A 87 8.53 -3.36 -2.70
C SER A 87 9.87 -2.95 -3.31
N GLU A 88 10.54 -3.87 -4.02
CA GLU A 88 11.78 -3.57 -4.72
C GLU A 88 11.51 -2.69 -5.96
N LEU A 89 10.44 -2.96 -6.70
CA LEU A 89 10.01 -2.14 -7.84
C LEU A 89 9.74 -0.70 -7.38
N TRP A 90 9.01 -0.52 -6.26
CA TRP A 90 8.78 0.79 -5.66
C TRP A 90 10.08 1.47 -5.21
N ARG A 91 10.99 0.74 -4.55
CA ARG A 91 12.30 1.27 -4.14
C ARG A 91 13.08 1.79 -5.35
N ARG A 92 13.11 1.04 -6.46
CA ARG A 92 13.76 1.49 -7.71
C ARG A 92 13.08 2.71 -8.29
N THR A 93 11.75 2.76 -8.27
CA THR A 93 10.97 3.93 -8.70
C THR A 93 11.37 5.18 -7.91
N THR A 94 11.49 5.09 -6.59
CA THR A 94 11.90 6.24 -5.75
C THR A 94 13.34 6.69 -5.99
N ILE A 95 14.23 5.80 -6.44
CA ILE A 95 15.60 6.13 -6.82
C ILE A 95 15.65 6.77 -8.22
N TYR A 96 14.82 6.27 -9.13
CA TYR A 96 14.81 6.71 -10.52
C TYR A 96 14.10 8.06 -10.71
N LEU A 97 13.02 8.29 -9.96
CA LEU A 97 12.21 9.50 -10.10
C LEU A 97 13.00 10.82 -10.00
N PRO A 98 13.89 11.04 -9.01
CA PRO A 98 14.72 12.25 -9.00
C PRO A 98 15.65 12.35 -10.21
N ARG A 99 16.11 11.24 -10.77
CA ARG A 99 16.94 11.23 -11.98
C ARG A 99 16.13 11.64 -13.22
N ALA A 100 14.87 11.18 -13.30
CA ALA A 100 13.94 11.56 -14.36
C ALA A 100 13.62 13.06 -14.30
N ILE A 101 13.37 13.61 -13.09
CA ILE A 101 13.20 15.06 -12.90
C ILE A 101 14.44 15.82 -13.38
N ALA A 102 15.64 15.39 -12.97
CA ALA A 102 16.88 16.06 -13.37
C ALA A 102 17.06 16.08 -14.89
N ARG A 103 16.80 14.97 -15.57
CA ARG A 103 16.82 14.89 -17.05
C ARG A 103 15.80 15.84 -17.68
N ARG A 104 14.59 15.90 -17.13
CA ARG A 104 13.50 16.75 -17.68
C ARG A 104 13.82 18.23 -17.62
N VAL A 105 14.55 18.67 -16.58
CA VAL A 105 14.95 20.08 -16.40
C VAL A 105 16.38 20.37 -16.86
N GLY A 106 17.04 19.44 -17.56
CA GLY A 106 18.37 19.64 -18.15
C GLY A 106 19.51 19.82 -17.13
N MET A 107 19.42 19.17 -15.95
CA MET A 107 20.46 19.27 -14.93
C MET A 107 20.97 17.91 -14.44
N THR A 108 22.10 17.93 -13.73
CA THR A 108 22.63 16.71 -13.10
C THR A 108 21.79 16.33 -11.87
N HIS A 109 21.70 15.03 -11.58
CA HIS A 109 21.01 14.54 -10.37
C HIS A 109 21.63 15.11 -9.07
N ARG A 110 22.96 15.35 -9.05
CA ARG A 110 23.64 15.99 -7.90
C ARG A 110 23.06 17.39 -7.68
N ARG A 111 22.99 18.21 -8.74
CA ARG A 111 22.45 19.57 -8.66
C ARG A 111 20.97 19.61 -8.26
N LEU A 112 20.16 18.68 -8.79
CA LEU A 112 18.77 18.55 -8.39
C LEU A 112 18.61 18.37 -6.89
N ARG A 113 19.41 17.48 -6.27
CA ARG A 113 19.33 17.18 -4.84
C ARG A 113 19.66 18.36 -3.93
N GLU A 114 20.38 19.34 -4.44
CA GLU A 114 20.68 20.61 -3.74
C GLU A 114 19.48 21.58 -3.76
N LEU A 115 18.62 21.46 -4.75
CA LEU A 115 17.50 22.36 -5.02
C LEU A 115 16.15 21.80 -4.58
N VAL A 116 15.90 20.52 -4.90
CA VAL A 116 14.59 19.90 -4.77
C VAL A 116 14.68 18.55 -4.07
N ARG A 117 13.62 18.25 -3.35
CA ARG A 117 13.41 16.97 -2.71
C ARG A 117 12.06 16.39 -3.11
N VAL A 118 12.05 15.14 -3.51
CA VAL A 118 10.84 14.36 -3.70
C VAL A 118 10.37 13.82 -2.35
N SER A 119 9.15 14.15 -2.00
CA SER A 119 8.47 13.67 -0.80
C SER A 119 7.27 12.84 -1.21
N TYR A 120 7.00 11.73 -0.51
CA TYR A 120 5.88 10.86 -0.85
C TYR A 120 5.23 10.22 0.37
N MET A 121 3.98 9.83 0.20
CA MET A 121 3.25 8.89 1.03
C MET A 121 2.60 7.85 0.12
N LYS A 122 2.90 6.57 0.37
CA LYS A 122 2.44 5.41 -0.41
C LYS A 122 1.54 4.53 0.44
N VAL A 123 0.41 4.14 -0.12
CA VAL A 123 -0.48 3.12 0.44
C VAL A 123 -0.58 1.96 -0.56
N ALA A 124 -0.46 0.73 -0.05
CA ALA A 124 -0.70 -0.48 -0.81
C ALA A 124 -2.15 -0.94 -0.61
N GLU A 125 -2.87 -1.18 -1.69
CA GLU A 125 -4.24 -1.69 -1.69
C GLU A 125 -4.32 -2.97 -2.50
N TYR A 126 -5.02 -3.98 -1.97
CA TYR A 126 -5.31 -5.19 -2.73
C TYR A 126 -6.51 -4.97 -3.64
N GLN A 127 -6.33 -5.31 -4.91
CA GLN A 127 -7.43 -5.46 -5.85
C GLN A 127 -8.11 -6.81 -5.61
N ARG A 128 -9.39 -6.93 -5.94
CA ARG A 128 -10.14 -8.20 -5.79
C ARG A 128 -9.52 -9.38 -6.55
N ARG A 129 -8.72 -9.11 -7.58
CA ARG A 129 -7.96 -10.12 -8.33
C ARG A 129 -6.65 -10.58 -7.64
N GLY A 130 -6.43 -10.23 -6.38
CA GLY A 130 -5.27 -10.65 -5.59
C GLY A 130 -3.98 -9.87 -5.85
N LEU A 131 -3.98 -8.87 -6.72
CA LEU A 131 -2.82 -8.03 -7.02
C LEU A 131 -2.84 -6.75 -6.21
N VAL A 132 -1.66 -6.32 -5.77
CA VAL A 132 -1.50 -5.06 -5.04
C VAL A 132 -1.28 -3.92 -6.01
N HIS A 133 -1.96 -2.80 -5.84
CA HIS A 133 -1.56 -1.55 -6.45
C HIS A 133 -1.19 -0.49 -5.42
N LEU A 134 -0.43 0.50 -5.85
CA LEU A 134 0.04 1.54 -4.96
C LEU A 134 -0.68 2.85 -5.27
N HIS A 135 -1.30 3.41 -4.24
CA HIS A 135 -1.76 4.79 -4.25
C HIS A 135 -0.69 5.66 -3.59
N VAL A 136 -0.21 6.65 -4.31
CA VAL A 136 0.91 7.46 -3.87
C VAL A 136 0.61 8.93 -4.02
N VAL A 137 0.75 9.69 -2.94
CA VAL A 137 0.91 11.14 -3.03
C VAL A 137 2.39 11.42 -3.19
N ILE A 138 2.75 12.13 -4.25
CA ILE A 138 4.12 12.56 -4.54
C ILE A 138 4.13 14.08 -4.61
N ARG A 139 5.13 14.71 -3.99
CA ARG A 139 5.24 16.15 -3.91
C ARG A 139 6.69 16.60 -4.06
N LEU A 140 6.89 17.76 -4.65
CA LEU A 140 8.19 18.43 -4.69
C LEU A 140 8.29 19.49 -3.58
N ASP A 141 9.35 19.41 -2.81
CA ASP A 141 9.72 20.39 -1.80
C ASP A 141 11.10 20.98 -2.13
N ARG A 142 11.39 22.17 -1.63
CA ARG A 142 12.76 22.70 -1.63
C ARG A 142 13.67 21.78 -0.80
N ALA A 143 14.86 21.50 -1.29
CA ALA A 143 15.88 20.84 -0.51
C ALA A 143 16.33 21.76 0.63
N MET A 144 16.28 21.26 1.87
CA MET A 144 16.68 22.01 3.07
C MET A 144 17.90 21.35 3.70
N PRO A 145 18.84 22.14 4.29
CA PRO A 145 19.92 21.59 5.09
C PRO A 145 19.42 20.69 6.22
N SER A 146 20.26 19.78 6.70
CA SER A 146 19.88 18.79 7.72
C SER A 146 19.36 19.42 9.02
N TYR A 147 19.95 20.54 9.45
CA TYR A 147 19.52 21.28 10.65
C TYR A 147 18.18 21.99 10.50
N ARG A 148 17.68 22.15 9.26
CA ARG A 148 16.34 22.69 8.93
C ARG A 148 15.44 21.65 8.27
N ALA A 149 15.72 20.39 8.49
CA ALA A 149 15.03 19.30 7.81
C ALA A 149 13.52 19.23 8.07
N ALA A 150 13.05 19.81 9.17
CA ALA A 150 11.62 19.92 9.50
C ALA A 150 10.89 21.00 8.71
N GLU A 151 11.62 21.98 8.14
CA GLU A 151 11.00 23.04 7.35
C GLU A 151 10.55 22.50 5.99
N VAL A 152 9.34 22.92 5.59
CA VAL A 152 8.73 22.56 4.32
C VAL A 152 8.49 23.85 3.53
N LYS A 153 9.20 24.00 2.42
CA LYS A 153 9.10 25.17 1.52
C LYS A 153 8.86 24.71 0.09
N ALA A 154 8.18 25.53 -0.69
CA ALA A 154 7.96 25.30 -2.11
C ALA A 154 9.30 25.17 -2.86
N PRO A 155 9.37 24.32 -3.90
CA PRO A 155 10.56 24.21 -4.74
C PRO A 155 10.84 25.54 -5.45
N PRO A 156 12.06 25.74 -5.98
CA PRO A 156 12.34 26.90 -6.83
C PRO A 156 11.48 26.91 -8.09
N ALA A 157 11.39 28.07 -8.75
CA ALA A 157 10.76 28.18 -10.07
C ALA A 157 11.36 27.17 -11.06
N GLY A 158 10.54 26.70 -12.01
CA GLY A 158 10.93 25.68 -13.00
C GLY A 158 10.67 24.23 -12.59
N PHE A 159 10.24 23.99 -11.36
CA PHE A 159 9.83 22.65 -10.89
C PHE A 159 8.31 22.58 -10.72
N GLY A 160 7.57 22.70 -11.83
CA GLY A 160 6.11 22.64 -11.86
C GLY A 160 5.56 21.21 -11.73
N VAL A 161 4.24 21.13 -11.69
CA VAL A 161 3.52 19.85 -11.58
C VAL A 161 3.68 19.00 -12.84
N GLU A 162 3.80 19.61 -14.00
CA GLU A 162 4.02 18.96 -15.30
C GLU A 162 5.39 18.25 -15.34
N VAL A 163 6.43 18.90 -14.81
CA VAL A 163 7.76 18.28 -14.68
C VAL A 163 7.70 17.05 -13.79
N LEU A 164 6.94 17.12 -12.71
CA LEU A 164 6.76 15.98 -11.82
C LEU A 164 5.96 14.85 -12.49
N GLU A 165 4.89 15.17 -13.21
CA GLU A 165 4.07 14.19 -13.92
C GLU A 165 4.87 13.44 -14.99
N ASP A 166 5.57 14.17 -15.87
CA ASP A 166 6.43 13.60 -16.91
C ASP A 166 7.48 12.64 -16.30
N ALA A 167 8.09 13.06 -15.19
CA ALA A 167 9.09 12.27 -14.51
C ALA A 167 8.48 10.99 -13.85
N VAL A 168 7.27 11.07 -13.32
CA VAL A 168 6.55 9.92 -12.75
C VAL A 168 6.22 8.91 -13.85
N ARG A 169 5.68 9.36 -14.98
CA ARG A 169 5.37 8.50 -16.14
C ARG A 169 6.63 7.84 -16.70
N ALA A 170 7.73 8.60 -16.86
CA ALA A 170 9.02 8.07 -17.28
C ALA A 170 9.54 7.01 -16.29
N ALA A 171 9.48 7.30 -14.98
CA ALA A 171 9.94 6.36 -13.97
C ALA A 171 9.11 5.06 -13.97
N ALA A 172 7.80 5.14 -14.13
CA ALA A 172 6.94 3.97 -14.23
C ALA A 172 7.24 3.13 -15.48
N GLY A 173 7.50 3.76 -16.61
CA GLY A 173 7.80 3.05 -17.87
C GLY A 173 9.18 2.37 -17.89
N GLU A 174 10.19 2.98 -17.27
CA GLU A 174 11.57 2.53 -17.37
C GLU A 174 12.01 1.58 -16.24
N VAL A 175 11.38 1.66 -15.06
CA VAL A 175 11.81 0.88 -13.90
C VAL A 175 11.35 -0.57 -14.00
N SER A 176 12.29 -1.49 -13.77
CA SER A 176 12.03 -2.92 -13.74
C SER A 176 12.87 -3.64 -12.69
N VAL A 177 12.43 -4.84 -12.31
CA VAL A 177 13.16 -5.78 -11.43
C VAL A 177 13.25 -7.11 -12.14
N ARG A 178 14.45 -7.54 -12.51
CA ARG A 178 14.69 -8.91 -12.99
C ARG A 178 14.77 -9.83 -11.79
N LEU A 179 14.00 -10.90 -11.79
CA LEU A 179 14.05 -11.93 -10.77
C LEU A 179 15.20 -12.93 -11.06
N PRO A 180 15.61 -13.75 -10.08
CA PRO A 180 16.61 -14.78 -10.27
C PRO A 180 16.26 -15.72 -11.46
N ALA A 181 17.28 -16.18 -12.20
CA ALA A 181 17.10 -17.05 -13.35
C ALA A 181 16.38 -18.38 -13.03
N THR A 182 16.45 -18.84 -11.77
CA THR A 182 15.71 -20.01 -11.26
C THR A 182 14.19 -19.85 -11.37
N LEU A 183 13.69 -18.61 -11.47
CA LEU A 183 12.28 -18.28 -11.70
C LEU A 183 11.92 -18.12 -13.18
N GLY A 184 12.82 -18.49 -14.09
CA GLY A 184 12.74 -18.12 -15.50
C GLY A 184 13.18 -16.67 -15.73
N ASP A 185 13.12 -16.21 -16.95
CA ASP A 185 13.48 -14.81 -17.28
C ASP A 185 12.33 -13.85 -16.98
N PHE A 186 11.87 -13.86 -15.71
CA PHE A 186 10.72 -13.06 -15.28
C PHE A 186 11.17 -11.66 -14.87
N THR A 187 10.64 -10.65 -15.55
CA THR A 187 10.92 -9.24 -15.27
C THR A 187 9.66 -8.53 -14.78
N VAL A 188 9.72 -8.06 -13.55
CA VAL A 188 8.64 -7.29 -12.90
C VAL A 188 8.69 -5.84 -13.38
N ARG A 189 7.55 -5.34 -13.85
CA ARG A 189 7.35 -3.96 -14.31
C ARG A 189 6.01 -3.44 -13.81
N TRP A 190 5.82 -2.12 -13.81
CA TRP A 190 4.50 -1.54 -13.67
C TRP A 190 3.62 -1.88 -14.88
N GLY A 191 2.32 -1.95 -14.68
CA GLY A 191 1.36 -2.03 -15.78
C GLY A 191 1.40 -0.79 -16.66
N GLY A 192 0.93 -0.90 -17.89
CA GLY A 192 0.97 0.20 -18.87
C GLY A 192 0.12 1.42 -18.48
N GLU A 193 -0.90 1.24 -17.65
CA GLU A 193 -1.76 2.32 -17.17
C GLU A 193 -1.22 2.90 -15.86
N VAL A 194 -0.87 4.19 -15.91
CA VAL A 194 -0.46 5.01 -14.76
C VAL A 194 -1.47 6.15 -14.64
N ASP A 195 -2.37 6.06 -13.64
CA ASP A 195 -3.32 7.13 -13.34
C ASP A 195 -2.59 8.22 -12.54
N VAL A 196 -2.57 9.43 -13.09
CA VAL A 196 -1.94 10.59 -12.47
C VAL A 196 -2.95 11.72 -12.40
N ARG A 197 -3.14 12.27 -11.20
CA ARG A 197 -4.04 13.40 -10.96
C ARG A 197 -3.28 14.49 -10.22
N HIS A 198 -3.44 15.72 -10.67
CA HIS A 198 -2.92 16.89 -9.98
C HIS A 198 -3.72 17.08 -8.67
N ILE A 199 -3.04 17.48 -7.61
CA ILE A 199 -3.67 17.78 -6.32
C ILE A 199 -3.74 19.30 -6.17
N GLU A 200 -4.95 19.83 -6.32
CA GLU A 200 -5.22 21.24 -6.08
C GLU A 200 -5.23 21.58 -4.57
N ALA A 201 -4.96 22.85 -4.27
CA ALA A 201 -4.87 23.32 -2.89
C ALA A 201 -6.12 23.01 -2.05
N HIS A 202 -7.30 23.08 -2.64
CA HIS A 202 -8.59 22.83 -1.98
C HIS A 202 -8.92 21.34 -1.79
N GLU A 203 -8.26 20.45 -2.53
CA GLU A 203 -8.55 18.99 -2.50
C GLU A 203 -7.79 18.22 -1.40
N ARG A 204 -6.91 18.86 -0.65
CA ARG A 204 -5.98 18.22 0.30
C ARG A 204 -6.66 17.37 1.36
N ARG A 205 -7.75 17.87 1.96
CA ARG A 205 -8.51 17.12 2.96
C ARG A 205 -9.13 15.86 2.34
N ARG A 206 -9.63 16.00 1.11
CA ARG A 206 -10.21 14.90 0.34
C ARG A 206 -9.16 13.82 0.03
N VAL A 207 -7.97 14.21 -0.41
CA VAL A 207 -6.86 13.28 -0.70
C VAL A 207 -6.38 12.58 0.57
N ALA A 208 -6.28 13.27 1.69
CA ALA A 208 -5.91 12.67 2.96
C ALA A 208 -6.96 11.63 3.44
N GLY A 209 -8.25 11.94 3.33
CA GLY A 209 -9.34 11.01 3.60
C GLY A 209 -9.33 9.80 2.65
N TYR A 210 -9.03 10.03 1.37
CA TYR A 210 -8.91 8.98 0.37
C TYR A 210 -7.79 8.00 0.71
N LEU A 211 -6.59 8.51 1.05
CA LEU A 211 -5.47 7.66 1.48
C LEU A 211 -5.77 6.89 2.78
N ALA A 212 -6.46 7.53 3.73
CA ALA A 212 -6.87 6.86 4.97
C ALA A 212 -7.83 5.70 4.69
N LYS A 213 -8.77 5.86 3.76
CA LYS A 213 -9.67 4.79 3.30
C LYS A 213 -8.90 3.59 2.76
N TYR A 214 -7.85 3.81 1.98
CA TYR A 214 -7.05 2.70 1.43
C TYR A 214 -6.10 2.08 2.46
N ALA A 215 -5.62 2.85 3.42
CA ALA A 215 -4.75 2.32 4.47
C ALA A 215 -5.45 1.29 5.39
N THR A 216 -6.79 1.30 5.43
CA THR A 216 -7.60 0.36 6.22
C THR A 216 -8.07 -0.86 5.45
N LYS A 217 -7.89 -0.87 4.12
CA LYS A 217 -8.26 -2.02 3.29
C LYS A 217 -7.20 -3.13 3.39
N SER A 218 -7.59 -4.25 3.91
CA SER A 218 -6.76 -5.45 4.09
C SER A 218 -6.86 -6.42 2.91
N THR A 219 -6.15 -7.55 3.01
CA THR A 219 -6.26 -8.69 2.08
C THR A 219 -7.67 -9.29 2.01
N GLU A 220 -8.54 -9.00 2.97
CA GLU A 220 -9.94 -9.46 2.98
C GLU A 220 -10.69 -9.07 1.71
N LEU A 221 -10.43 -7.87 1.15
CA LEU A 221 -11.05 -7.43 -0.11
C LEU A 221 -10.69 -8.31 -1.32
N ALA A 222 -9.53 -8.98 -1.26
CA ALA A 222 -9.12 -9.97 -2.25
C ALA A 222 -9.56 -11.40 -1.86
N GLY A 223 -10.30 -11.55 -0.75
CA GLY A 223 -10.63 -12.87 -0.19
C GLY A 223 -9.45 -13.55 0.50
N GLY A 224 -8.39 -12.80 0.83
CA GLY A 224 -7.18 -13.32 1.47
C GLY A 224 -7.34 -13.53 2.98
N VAL A 225 -6.33 -14.12 3.59
CA VAL A 225 -6.31 -14.48 5.01
C VAL A 225 -5.55 -13.43 5.81
N LEU A 226 -6.06 -13.04 6.98
CA LEU A 226 -5.46 -12.00 7.83
C LEU A 226 -4.25 -12.47 8.66
N HIS A 227 -4.05 -13.78 8.78
CA HIS A 227 -3.00 -14.37 9.59
C HIS A 227 -2.10 -15.28 8.76
N ARG A 228 -0.91 -15.56 9.28
CA ARG A 228 0.00 -16.51 8.62
C ARG A 228 -0.63 -17.89 8.52
N VAL A 229 -0.45 -18.50 7.37
CA VAL A 229 -0.99 -19.81 7.02
C VAL A 229 0.17 -20.77 6.80
N ALA A 230 0.05 -22.00 7.25
CA ALA A 230 0.94 -23.11 6.89
C ALA A 230 0.37 -23.88 5.70
N ALA A 231 1.24 -24.55 4.92
CA ALA A 231 0.81 -25.25 3.70
C ALA A 231 -0.30 -26.28 3.96
N HIS A 232 -0.21 -27.06 5.04
CA HIS A 232 -1.22 -28.07 5.38
C HIS A 232 -2.60 -27.49 5.75
N GLN A 233 -2.72 -26.19 5.95
CA GLN A 233 -3.98 -25.53 6.29
C GLN A 233 -4.73 -25.02 5.05
N VAL A 234 -4.05 -24.92 3.90
CA VAL A 234 -4.57 -24.20 2.72
C VAL A 234 -5.91 -24.75 2.24
N ASP A 235 -6.05 -26.08 2.17
CA ASP A 235 -7.27 -26.72 1.65
C ASP A 235 -8.47 -26.54 2.57
N GLY A 236 -8.24 -26.41 3.87
CA GLY A 236 -9.28 -26.15 4.87
C GLY A 236 -9.69 -24.70 5.04
N LEU A 237 -9.07 -23.75 4.32
CA LEU A 237 -9.41 -22.33 4.47
C LEU A 237 -10.71 -21.98 3.74
N PRO A 238 -11.56 -21.12 4.32
CA PRO A 238 -12.79 -20.63 3.69
C PRO A 238 -12.46 -19.48 2.70
N VAL A 239 -11.68 -19.79 1.68
CA VAL A 239 -11.26 -18.84 0.64
C VAL A 239 -11.71 -19.32 -0.73
N THR A 240 -11.77 -18.40 -1.72
CA THR A 240 -12.07 -18.79 -3.10
C THR A 240 -10.95 -19.63 -3.70
N GLU A 241 -11.27 -20.41 -4.73
CA GLU A 241 -10.27 -21.22 -5.46
C GLU A 241 -9.17 -20.33 -6.05
N HIS A 242 -9.51 -19.13 -6.48
CA HIS A 242 -8.53 -18.15 -6.95
C HIS A 242 -7.50 -17.77 -5.88
N VAL A 243 -7.96 -17.49 -4.66
CA VAL A 243 -7.06 -17.21 -3.52
C VAL A 243 -6.27 -18.44 -3.12
N ARG A 244 -6.91 -19.62 -3.11
CA ARG A 244 -6.27 -20.92 -2.83
C ARG A 244 -5.10 -21.18 -3.78
N ALA A 245 -5.28 -20.90 -5.08
CA ALA A 245 -4.23 -21.01 -6.07
C ALA A 245 -3.04 -20.07 -5.79
N TYR A 246 -3.30 -18.83 -5.35
CA TYR A 246 -2.22 -17.93 -4.88
C TYR A 246 -1.43 -18.52 -3.71
N LEU A 247 -2.14 -19.09 -2.73
CA LEU A 247 -1.50 -19.68 -1.56
C LEU A 247 -0.61 -20.87 -1.96
N TRP A 248 -1.12 -21.77 -2.81
CA TRP A 248 -0.37 -22.92 -3.29
C TRP A 248 0.85 -22.50 -4.12
N GLU A 249 0.72 -21.51 -5.01
CA GLU A 249 1.86 -20.98 -5.75
C GLU A 249 2.93 -20.36 -4.84
N ALA A 250 2.50 -19.66 -3.78
CA ALA A 250 3.45 -19.10 -2.82
C ALA A 250 4.22 -20.21 -2.08
N PHE A 251 3.58 -21.31 -1.71
CA PHE A 251 4.25 -22.46 -1.09
C PHE A 251 5.11 -23.25 -2.08
N ALA A 252 4.67 -23.43 -3.33
CA ALA A 252 5.46 -24.03 -4.38
C ALA A 252 6.76 -23.25 -4.63
N LEU A 253 6.69 -21.91 -4.70
CA LEU A 253 7.86 -21.04 -4.80
C LEU A 253 8.74 -21.09 -3.54
N ALA A 254 8.17 -21.30 -2.37
CA ALA A 254 8.92 -21.41 -1.11
C ALA A 254 9.70 -22.71 -0.98
N ALA A 255 9.32 -23.75 -1.72
CA ALA A 255 10.02 -25.04 -1.72
C ALA A 255 11.38 -25.00 -2.44
N ASP A 256 11.64 -23.97 -3.27
CA ASP A 256 12.94 -23.78 -3.94
C ASP A 256 13.94 -23.11 -2.98
N PRO A 257 15.03 -23.81 -2.57
CA PRO A 257 16.04 -23.24 -1.68
C PRO A 257 16.72 -21.98 -2.24
N ALA A 258 16.83 -21.86 -3.57
CA ALA A 258 17.40 -20.67 -4.21
C ALA A 258 16.55 -19.41 -4.02
N LEU A 259 15.31 -19.57 -3.58
CA LEU A 259 14.34 -18.50 -3.33
C LEU A 259 14.10 -18.23 -1.83
N ALA A 260 14.86 -18.86 -0.94
CA ALA A 260 14.68 -18.76 0.51
C ALA A 260 14.62 -17.30 1.01
N GLU A 261 15.48 -16.42 0.49
CA GLU A 261 15.50 -14.99 0.84
C GLU A 261 14.21 -14.24 0.45
N ARG A 262 13.47 -14.76 -0.53
CA ARG A 262 12.19 -14.19 -0.96
C ARG A 262 11.06 -14.45 0.03
N ARG A 263 11.18 -15.50 0.87
CA ARG A 263 10.25 -15.85 1.95
C ARG A 263 8.80 -15.97 1.48
N PHE A 264 8.57 -16.55 0.30
CA PHE A 264 7.24 -16.67 -0.31
C PHE A 264 6.22 -17.32 0.65
N GLY A 265 6.54 -18.45 1.28
CA GLY A 265 5.66 -19.11 2.22
C GLY A 265 5.30 -18.25 3.43
N GLY A 266 6.26 -17.46 3.94
CA GLY A 266 6.01 -16.54 5.07
C GLY A 266 5.05 -15.39 4.74
N TYR A 267 4.84 -15.11 3.44
CA TYR A 267 3.92 -14.07 2.94
C TYR A 267 2.80 -14.66 2.07
N ALA A 268 2.55 -15.96 2.13
CA ALA A 268 1.47 -16.60 1.40
C ALA A 268 0.12 -15.96 1.74
N HIS A 269 -0.20 -15.76 3.03
CA HIS A 269 -1.40 -15.09 3.51
C HIS A 269 -1.60 -13.67 2.92
N ALA A 270 -0.53 -13.03 2.51
CA ALA A 270 -0.54 -11.72 1.86
C ALA A 270 -0.38 -11.85 0.32
N LEU A 271 -0.77 -12.99 -0.25
CA LEU A 271 -0.70 -13.29 -1.69
C LEU A 271 0.69 -12.99 -2.30
N GLY A 272 1.75 -13.24 -1.52
CA GLY A 272 3.14 -12.96 -1.88
C GLY A 272 3.66 -11.57 -1.50
N TYR A 273 2.81 -10.60 -1.19
CA TYR A 273 3.25 -9.23 -0.90
C TYR A 273 3.97 -9.12 0.45
N ARG A 274 5.22 -8.66 0.44
CA ARG A 274 6.09 -8.52 1.62
C ARG A 274 6.40 -7.06 1.99
N GLY A 275 5.59 -6.13 1.51
CA GLY A 275 5.75 -4.71 1.79
C GLY A 275 4.89 -4.21 2.94
N HIS A 276 5.17 -3.00 3.40
CA HIS A 276 4.30 -2.30 4.34
C HIS A 276 3.09 -1.71 3.60
N CYS A 277 1.91 -1.79 4.24
CA CYS A 277 0.69 -1.20 3.70
C CYS A 277 0.80 0.32 3.53
N LEU A 278 1.48 1.00 4.46
CA LEU A 278 1.70 2.45 4.40
C LEU A 278 3.17 2.77 4.63
N THR A 279 3.77 3.55 3.73
CA THR A 279 5.12 4.11 3.90
C THR A 279 5.17 5.56 3.47
N LYS A 280 6.05 6.33 4.09
CA LYS A 280 6.28 7.74 3.74
C LYS A 280 7.76 8.06 3.74
N SER A 281 8.15 9.10 3.01
CA SER A 281 9.50 9.61 3.06
C SER A 281 9.85 10.07 4.47
N ARG A 282 11.14 9.97 4.87
CA ARG A 282 11.59 10.27 6.25
C ARG A 282 11.11 11.61 6.80
N ARG A 283 10.93 12.64 5.95
CA ARG A 283 10.51 13.97 6.40
C ARG A 283 9.07 14.06 6.87
N TYR A 284 8.23 13.11 6.47
CA TYR A 284 6.85 12.99 6.96
C TYR A 284 6.68 11.88 7.99
N SER A 285 7.78 11.21 8.36
CA SER A 285 7.69 10.21 9.41
C SER A 285 7.46 10.90 10.74
N THR A 286 6.35 10.59 11.37
CA THR A 286 6.07 10.94 12.73
C THR A 286 5.95 9.66 13.55
N THR A 287 6.29 9.70 14.82
CA THR A 287 6.12 8.56 15.71
C THR A 287 4.69 8.52 16.23
N PHE A 288 4.23 7.33 16.67
CA PHE A 288 2.95 7.23 17.40
C PHE A 288 2.94 8.08 18.66
N ARG A 289 4.10 8.30 19.26
CA ARG A 289 4.24 9.22 20.39
C ARG A 289 3.92 10.65 19.97
N ALA A 290 4.56 11.17 18.91
CA ALA A 290 4.31 12.52 18.40
C ALA A 290 2.85 12.73 17.96
N LEU A 291 2.20 11.70 17.39
CA LEU A 291 0.78 11.76 17.05
C LEU A 291 -0.12 11.84 18.29
N ARG A 292 0.23 11.10 19.34
CA ARG A 292 -0.49 11.19 20.62
C ARG A 292 -0.30 12.54 21.26
N GLU A 293 0.93 13.03 21.34
CA GLU A 293 1.24 14.36 21.88
C GLU A 293 0.49 15.46 21.13
N ALA A 294 0.45 15.42 19.78
CA ALA A 294 -0.30 16.40 18.99
C ALA A 294 -1.81 16.32 19.22
N ARG A 295 -2.37 15.12 19.39
CA ARG A 295 -3.78 14.94 19.72
C ARG A 295 -4.11 15.45 21.12
N GLU A 296 -3.25 15.17 22.07
CA GLU A 296 -3.37 15.61 23.45
C GLU A 296 -3.30 17.13 23.56
N GLU A 297 -2.37 17.75 22.85
CA GLU A 297 -2.27 19.21 22.76
C GLU A 297 -3.53 19.83 22.16
N HIS A 298 -4.05 19.26 21.08
CA HIS A 298 -5.29 19.74 20.46
C HIS A 298 -6.48 19.66 21.42
N VAL A 299 -6.66 18.53 22.11
CA VAL A 299 -7.72 18.36 23.13
C VAL A 299 -7.56 19.36 24.27
N HIS A 300 -6.31 19.59 24.71
CA HIS A 300 -5.99 20.56 25.73
C HIS A 300 -6.38 21.98 25.31
N GLN A 301 -6.03 22.39 24.10
CA GLN A 301 -6.40 23.69 23.55
C GLN A 301 -7.92 23.85 23.39
N GLU A 302 -8.64 22.82 22.96
CA GLU A 302 -10.10 22.84 22.89
C GLU A 302 -10.76 23.02 24.29
N LEU A 303 -10.24 22.34 25.31
CA LEU A 303 -10.71 22.46 26.67
C LEU A 303 -10.48 23.89 27.22
N LEU A 304 -9.28 24.44 26.95
CA LEU A 304 -8.97 25.82 27.32
C LEU A 304 -9.92 26.83 26.63
N ALA A 305 -10.16 26.63 25.33
CA ALA A 305 -11.03 27.51 24.55
C ALA A 305 -12.50 27.49 25.03
N ARG A 306 -12.95 26.38 25.58
CA ARG A 306 -14.31 26.20 26.14
C ARG A 306 -14.44 26.61 27.61
N SER A 307 -13.33 26.88 28.32
CA SER A 307 -13.35 27.29 29.70
C SER A 307 -13.71 28.78 29.82
N THR A 308 -14.72 29.07 30.60
CA THR A 308 -15.14 30.46 30.96
C THR A 308 -14.49 30.92 32.24
N ASP A 309 -13.85 30.05 32.98
CA ASP A 309 -13.23 30.30 34.27
C ASP A 309 -11.74 30.66 34.10
N ALA A 310 -11.37 31.86 34.52
CA ALA A 310 -9.98 32.36 34.44
C ALA A 310 -9.01 31.51 35.28
N ASP A 311 -9.46 31.02 36.45
CA ASP A 311 -8.63 30.21 37.35
C ASP A 311 -8.37 28.81 36.75
N ARG A 312 -9.36 28.21 36.07
CA ARG A 312 -9.20 26.98 35.31
C ARG A 312 -8.22 27.15 34.16
N ARG A 313 -8.21 28.31 33.48
CA ARG A 313 -7.24 28.58 32.40
C ARG A 313 -5.83 28.74 32.97
N ALA A 314 -5.67 29.36 34.11
CA ALA A 314 -4.35 29.49 34.77
C ALA A 314 -3.80 28.15 35.25
N LEU A 315 -4.66 27.28 35.79
CA LEU A 315 -4.32 25.94 36.26
C LEU A 315 -4.10 24.94 35.10
N ALA A 316 -4.62 25.17 33.91
CA ALA A 316 -4.52 24.25 32.78
C ALA A 316 -3.09 24.00 32.32
N GLY A 317 -2.15 24.92 32.56
CA GLY A 317 -0.72 24.72 32.34
C GLY A 317 -0.01 23.83 33.36
N ALA A 318 -0.64 23.59 34.51
CA ALA A 318 -0.13 22.83 35.64
C ALA A 318 -0.86 21.50 35.89
N ILE A 319 -1.77 21.09 35.00
CA ILE A 319 -2.55 19.86 35.16
C ILE A 319 -1.65 18.65 34.95
N GLU A 320 -1.39 17.93 36.03
CA GLU A 320 -0.79 16.59 35.97
C GLU A 320 -1.82 15.61 35.41
N ARG A 321 -1.45 14.84 34.40
CA ARG A 321 -2.34 13.88 33.74
C ARG A 321 -2.45 12.62 34.57
N VAL A 322 -3.61 12.37 35.10
CA VAL A 322 -3.94 11.13 35.78
C VAL A 322 -4.73 10.25 34.79
N ALA A 323 -4.13 9.12 34.41
CA ALA A 323 -4.83 8.09 33.66
C ALA A 323 -5.60 7.19 34.64
N SER A 324 -6.91 7.10 34.51
CA SER A 324 -7.71 6.12 35.27
C SER A 324 -8.08 4.97 34.34
N PHE A 325 -7.84 3.74 34.80
CA PHE A 325 -8.27 2.52 34.10
C PHE A 325 -9.44 1.92 34.87
N ARG A 326 -10.55 1.69 34.15
CA ARG A 326 -11.69 0.96 34.69
C ARG A 326 -11.73 -0.41 33.99
N PHE A 327 -11.74 -1.45 34.81
CA PHE A 327 -11.99 -2.80 34.30
C PHE A 327 -13.42 -2.89 33.72
N VAL A 328 -13.55 -3.23 32.44
CA VAL A 328 -14.84 -3.28 31.74
C VAL A 328 -15.33 -4.71 31.57
N GLY A 329 -14.42 -5.69 31.57
CA GLY A 329 -14.75 -7.10 31.43
C GLY A 329 -13.58 -7.95 30.93
N LEU A 330 -13.79 -9.27 30.94
CA LEU A 330 -12.91 -10.24 30.29
C LEU A 330 -13.52 -10.62 28.94
N GLY A 331 -12.67 -10.81 27.94
CA GLY A 331 -13.07 -11.20 26.60
C GLY A 331 -12.91 -10.11 25.56
N HIS A 332 -13.52 -10.29 24.41
CA HIS A 332 -13.43 -9.38 23.27
C HIS A 332 -14.84 -8.95 22.85
N LEU A 333 -15.00 -7.69 22.49
CA LEU A 333 -16.29 -7.13 22.06
C LEU A 333 -16.70 -7.64 20.69
N THR A 334 -15.72 -7.93 19.82
CA THR A 334 -15.97 -8.43 18.46
C THR A 334 -15.06 -9.62 18.14
N ALA A 335 -15.41 -10.40 17.13
CA ALA A 335 -14.56 -11.46 16.59
C ALA A 335 -13.23 -10.91 16.06
N ALA A 336 -13.22 -9.70 15.52
CA ALA A 336 -12.01 -9.01 15.04
C ALA A 336 -11.05 -8.68 16.20
N ASP A 337 -11.57 -8.20 17.34
CA ASP A 337 -10.76 -7.93 18.53
C ASP A 337 -10.15 -9.23 19.10
N ALA A 338 -10.91 -10.32 19.10
CA ALA A 338 -10.44 -11.65 19.50
C ALA A 338 -9.27 -12.11 18.62
N LEU A 339 -9.39 -11.95 17.32
CA LEU A 339 -8.36 -12.29 16.34
C LEU A 339 -7.09 -11.43 16.50
N LEU A 340 -7.24 -10.13 16.69
CA LEU A 340 -6.14 -9.22 16.95
C LEU A 340 -5.38 -9.59 18.23
N ALA A 341 -6.11 -9.88 19.31
CA ALA A 341 -5.53 -10.29 20.57
C ALA A 341 -4.81 -11.65 20.44
N ALA A 342 -5.42 -12.63 19.76
CA ALA A 342 -4.80 -13.94 19.51
C ALA A 342 -3.51 -13.82 18.69
N SER A 343 -3.51 -12.98 17.64
CA SER A 343 -2.34 -12.74 16.80
C SER A 343 -1.23 -12.01 17.54
N ALA A 344 -1.57 -11.07 18.42
CA ALA A 344 -0.60 -10.37 19.28
C ALA A 344 0.02 -11.35 20.31
N ALA A 345 -0.79 -12.20 20.92
CA ALA A 345 -0.33 -13.22 21.85
C ALA A 345 0.57 -14.27 21.18
N ALA A 346 0.25 -14.70 19.96
CA ALA A 346 1.08 -15.62 19.18
C ALA A 346 2.46 -15.00 18.88
N ARG A 347 2.50 -13.77 18.39
CA ARG A 347 3.76 -13.04 18.14
C ARG A 347 4.61 -12.89 19.39
N ALA A 348 3.99 -12.57 20.53
CA ALA A 348 4.70 -12.43 21.79
C ALA A 348 5.28 -13.79 22.30
N ARG A 349 4.62 -14.91 21.98
CA ARG A 349 5.15 -16.26 22.25
C ARG A 349 6.34 -16.58 21.35
N GLU A 350 6.23 -16.33 20.04
CA GLU A 350 7.32 -16.55 19.08
C GLU A 350 8.57 -15.75 19.46
N GLN A 351 8.40 -14.49 19.85
CA GLN A 351 9.51 -13.64 20.29
C GLN A 351 10.17 -14.18 21.57
N ARG A 352 9.36 -14.67 22.54
CA ARG A 352 9.92 -15.27 23.77
C ARG A 352 10.64 -16.57 23.47
N CYS A 353 10.13 -17.41 22.57
CA CYS A 353 10.80 -18.63 22.15
C CYS A 353 12.14 -18.33 21.46
N ALA A 354 12.14 -17.39 20.50
CA ALA A 354 13.34 -16.99 19.79
C ALA A 354 14.41 -16.38 20.74
N ALA A 355 13.98 -15.54 21.68
CA ALA A 355 14.88 -14.97 22.69
C ALA A 355 15.46 -16.06 23.62
N ARG A 356 14.67 -17.06 23.98
CA ARG A 356 15.14 -18.20 24.78
C ARG A 356 16.11 -19.10 24.02
N GLU A 357 15.85 -19.34 22.74
CA GLU A 357 16.79 -20.11 21.88
C GLU A 357 18.11 -19.34 21.68
N ALA A 358 18.07 -18.03 21.48
CA ALA A 358 19.28 -17.22 21.39
C ALA A 358 20.14 -17.29 22.67
N LEU A 359 19.50 -17.21 23.86
CA LEU A 359 20.19 -17.35 25.14
C LEU A 359 20.80 -18.74 25.37
N LEU A 360 20.18 -19.81 24.78
CA LEU A 360 20.71 -21.17 24.87
C LEU A 360 21.89 -21.42 23.91
N LEU A 361 22.01 -20.62 22.86
CA LEU A 361 23.13 -20.69 21.90
C LEU A 361 24.34 -19.86 22.34
N GLU A 362 24.15 -18.93 23.26
CA GLU A 362 25.24 -18.11 23.85
C GLU A 362 25.82 -18.70 25.17
N ALA A 363 25.19 -19.75 25.70
CA ALA A 363 25.61 -20.48 26.90
C ALA A 363 26.34 -21.80 26.56
#